data_3b238ec64af6e7d75be00a6cb5755105
#
_entry.id   3b238ec64af6e7d75be00a6cb5755105
#
_cell.length_a   1.000
_cell.length_b   1.000
_cell.length_c   1.000
_cell.angle_alpha   90.00
_cell.angle_beta   90.00
_cell.angle_gamma   90.00
#
_symmetry.space_group_name_H-M   'P 1'
#
loop_
_entity.id
_entity.type
_entity.pdbx_description
1 polymer ?
#
loop_
_entity_poly.entity_id
_entity_poly.type
_entity_poly.pdbx_seq_one_letter_code
_entity_poly.pdbx_strand_id
1 'polypeptide(L)'
;DGVEIVSEEIAKGGFDLIIVDEATHYKNAQSKRWKILNKLVNEDTWLWMMTGTPAAQSPLDAYGLAKLIDPTTVPRFFGSFRDMVMRKVTQFRWIVKPEATDLVFNVLQPAIRFTKEECLDLPDMTYVKRKVELTRQQQKYYNLLKKKLTMKIHEDEVSAVNAAVVMNKLL
;
A
#
# COMPACT_ATOMS: atom_id res chain seq x y z
N ASP A 1 6.08 -10.03 -14.03
CA ASP A 1 6.28 -8.78 -13.29
C ASP A 1 7.45 -8.01 -13.93
N GLY A 2 7.29 -6.68 -14.14
CA GLY A 2 8.31 -5.90 -14.86
C GLY A 2 9.71 -6.02 -14.25
N VAL A 3 9.81 -6.05 -12.93
CA VAL A 3 11.12 -6.19 -12.26
C VAL A 3 11.80 -7.53 -12.53
N GLU A 4 11.05 -8.61 -12.81
CA GLU A 4 11.62 -9.91 -13.19
C GLU A 4 12.26 -9.85 -14.56
N ILE A 5 11.59 -9.18 -15.51
CA ILE A 5 12.05 -9.07 -16.89
C ILE A 5 13.38 -8.32 -16.97
N VAL A 6 13.49 -7.22 -16.23
CA VAL A 6 14.70 -6.38 -16.26
C VAL A 6 15.79 -6.82 -15.26
N SER A 7 15.47 -7.76 -14.37
CA SER A 7 16.40 -8.17 -13.30
C SER A 7 17.72 -8.73 -13.81
N GLU A 8 17.70 -9.47 -14.91
CA GLU A 8 18.91 -10.03 -15.52
C GLU A 8 19.81 -8.94 -16.11
N GLU A 9 19.22 -7.92 -16.73
CA GLU A 9 19.98 -6.79 -17.27
C GLU A 9 20.59 -5.94 -16.14
N ILE A 10 19.84 -5.68 -15.08
CA ILE A 10 20.35 -4.95 -13.91
C ILE A 10 21.47 -5.74 -13.23
N ALA A 11 21.32 -7.07 -13.11
CA ALA A 11 22.33 -7.94 -12.49
C ALA A 11 23.64 -8.03 -13.27
N LYS A 12 23.63 -7.76 -14.58
CA LYS A 12 24.86 -7.69 -15.39
C LYS A 12 25.75 -6.49 -15.02
N GLY A 13 25.22 -5.55 -14.26
CA GLY A 13 25.93 -4.35 -13.80
C GLY A 13 25.85 -3.18 -14.77
N GLY A 14 26.54 -2.10 -14.43
CA GLY A 14 26.56 -0.86 -15.21
C GLY A 14 25.51 0.16 -14.81
N PHE A 15 24.82 -0.08 -13.69
CA PHE A 15 23.87 0.87 -13.10
C PHE A 15 24.30 1.22 -11.67
N ASP A 16 24.61 2.50 -11.46
CA ASP A 16 24.97 3.02 -10.15
C ASP A 16 23.74 3.45 -9.34
N LEU A 17 22.60 3.63 -10.02
CA LEU A 17 21.34 4.09 -9.43
C LEU A 17 20.15 3.29 -9.94
N ILE A 18 19.34 2.84 -9.01
CA ILE A 18 18.01 2.23 -9.27
C ILE A 18 16.95 3.19 -8.74
N ILE A 19 16.04 3.63 -9.61
CA ILE A 19 14.89 4.45 -9.22
C ILE A 19 13.63 3.60 -9.29
N VAL A 20 12.91 3.52 -8.17
CA VAL A 20 11.65 2.78 -8.05
C VAL A 20 10.52 3.78 -7.92
N ASP A 21 9.72 3.91 -8.97
CA ASP A 21 8.46 4.66 -8.94
C ASP A 21 7.33 3.78 -8.35
N GLU A 22 6.34 4.43 -7.72
CA GLU A 22 5.25 3.75 -7.00
C GLU A 22 5.78 2.68 -6.02
N ALA A 23 6.71 3.08 -5.17
CA ALA A 23 7.41 2.19 -4.24
C ALA A 23 6.49 1.41 -3.29
N THR A 24 5.23 1.83 -3.12
CA THR A 24 4.20 1.08 -2.36
C THR A 24 4.02 -0.36 -2.84
N HIS A 25 4.35 -0.66 -4.09
CA HIS A 25 4.35 -2.03 -4.60
C HIS A 25 5.36 -2.95 -3.90
N TYR A 26 6.34 -2.39 -3.20
CA TYR A 26 7.40 -3.11 -2.47
C TYR A 26 7.18 -3.16 -0.95
N LYS A 27 6.02 -2.73 -0.46
CA LYS A 27 5.69 -2.73 0.98
C LYS A 27 5.75 -4.13 1.65
N ASN A 28 5.52 -5.19 0.88
CA ASN A 28 5.56 -6.56 1.38
C ASN A 28 6.92 -7.21 1.14
N ALA A 29 7.74 -7.31 2.19
CA ALA A 29 9.07 -7.92 2.15
C ALA A 29 9.08 -9.43 1.81
N GLN A 30 7.93 -10.11 1.81
CA GLN A 30 7.81 -11.51 1.40
C GLN A 30 7.48 -11.68 -0.08
N SER A 31 7.08 -10.61 -0.77
CA SER A 31 6.71 -10.67 -2.19
C SER A 31 7.91 -11.01 -3.06
N LYS A 32 7.64 -11.66 -4.20
CA LYS A 32 8.68 -12.02 -5.17
C LYS A 32 9.43 -10.78 -5.68
N ARG A 33 8.69 -9.71 -6.03
CA ARG A 33 9.27 -8.46 -6.50
C ARG A 33 10.21 -7.80 -5.48
N TRP A 34 9.83 -7.82 -4.20
CA TRP A 34 10.67 -7.29 -3.12
C TRP A 34 11.99 -8.08 -3.02
N LYS A 35 11.90 -9.41 -3.05
CA LYS A 35 13.07 -10.29 -2.95
C LYS A 35 14.03 -10.11 -4.13
N ILE A 36 13.49 -9.87 -5.34
CA ILE A 36 14.30 -9.58 -6.52
C ILE A 36 15.02 -8.25 -6.34
N LEU A 37 14.31 -7.17 -6.02
CA LEU A 37 14.91 -5.86 -5.83
C LEU A 37 15.97 -5.88 -4.72
N ASN A 38 15.68 -6.54 -3.59
CA ASN A 38 16.64 -6.67 -2.48
C ASN A 38 17.95 -7.40 -2.85
N LYS A 39 17.93 -8.25 -3.88
CA LYS A 39 19.13 -8.91 -4.40
C LYS A 39 19.90 -8.05 -5.37
N LEU A 40 19.24 -7.10 -6.04
CA LEU A 40 19.83 -6.20 -7.02
C LEU A 40 20.52 -5.01 -6.36
N VAL A 41 20.02 -4.57 -5.22
CA VAL A 41 20.61 -3.49 -4.43
C VAL A 41 21.77 -4.03 -3.62
N ASN A 42 22.95 -3.46 -3.81
CA ASN A 42 24.18 -3.78 -3.09
C ASN A 42 24.84 -2.50 -2.57
N GLU A 43 26.02 -2.59 -1.96
CA GLU A 43 26.72 -1.47 -1.34
C GLU A 43 27.15 -0.38 -2.35
N ASP A 44 27.31 -0.75 -3.63
CA ASP A 44 27.70 0.17 -4.71
C ASP A 44 26.50 0.77 -5.46
N THR A 45 25.26 0.41 -5.07
CA THR A 45 24.04 0.81 -5.79
C THR A 45 23.21 1.79 -4.97
N TRP A 46 22.99 3.00 -5.51
CA TRP A 46 22.03 3.94 -4.95
C TRP A 46 20.60 3.48 -5.23
N LEU A 47 19.73 3.52 -4.22
CA LEU A 47 18.31 3.20 -4.36
C LEU A 47 17.46 4.42 -4.01
N TRP A 48 16.70 4.92 -4.99
CA TRP A 48 15.69 5.94 -4.77
C TRP A 48 14.30 5.33 -4.89
N MET A 49 13.50 5.52 -3.85
CA MET A 49 12.12 5.02 -3.81
C MET A 49 11.15 6.19 -3.75
N MET A 50 10.33 6.34 -4.78
CA MET A 50 9.36 7.43 -4.89
C MET A 50 7.95 6.90 -4.61
N THR A 51 7.20 7.60 -3.75
CA THR A 51 5.79 7.32 -3.48
C THR A 51 5.12 8.51 -2.81
N GLY A 52 3.87 8.78 -3.15
CA GLY A 52 3.06 9.78 -2.46
C GLY A 52 2.54 9.32 -1.08
N THR A 53 2.52 8.02 -0.81
CA THR A 53 1.90 7.44 0.40
C THR A 53 2.64 6.19 0.88
N PRO A 54 3.77 6.33 1.58
CA PRO A 54 4.60 5.18 1.98
C PRO A 54 3.91 4.22 2.96
N ALA A 55 2.92 4.69 3.73
CA ALA A 55 2.15 3.91 4.69
C ALA A 55 0.63 4.14 4.51
N ALA A 56 0.13 3.94 3.27
CA ALA A 56 -1.22 4.31 2.85
C ALA A 56 -2.36 3.63 3.62
N GLN A 57 -2.20 2.37 3.98
CA GLN A 57 -3.25 1.57 4.62
C GLN A 57 -2.96 1.28 6.09
N SER A 58 -1.69 1.13 6.43
CA SER A 58 -1.25 0.73 7.75
C SER A 58 0.20 1.17 7.98
N PRO A 59 0.61 1.49 9.22
CA PRO A 59 2.02 1.70 9.55
C PRO A 59 2.90 0.49 9.18
N LEU A 60 2.33 -0.70 9.06
CA LEU A 60 3.04 -1.90 8.64
C LEU A 60 3.54 -1.85 7.20
N ASP A 61 2.92 -1.04 6.34
CA ASP A 61 3.32 -0.89 4.94
C ASP A 61 4.73 -0.29 4.81
N ALA A 62 5.19 0.46 5.81
CA ALA A 62 6.53 1.05 5.83
C ALA A 62 7.65 0.01 5.97
N TYR A 63 7.39 -1.16 6.55
CA TYR A 63 8.43 -2.16 6.84
C TYR A 63 9.23 -2.60 5.62
N GLY A 64 8.55 -2.96 4.55
CA GLY A 64 9.21 -3.43 3.33
C GLY A 64 10.04 -2.33 2.66
N LEU A 65 9.57 -1.09 2.70
CA LEU A 65 10.25 0.07 2.13
C LEU A 65 11.50 0.42 2.94
N ALA A 66 11.33 0.60 4.25
CA ALA A 66 12.44 0.90 5.16
C ALA A 66 13.55 -0.16 5.07
N LYS A 67 13.16 -1.43 5.01
CA LYS A 67 14.11 -2.54 4.92
C LYS A 67 14.91 -2.59 3.61
N LEU A 68 14.40 -2.01 2.51
CA LEU A 68 15.13 -1.84 1.26
C LEU A 68 16.08 -0.65 1.30
N ILE A 69 15.67 0.46 1.95
CA ILE A 69 16.44 1.69 2.05
C ILE A 69 17.60 1.51 3.03
N ASP A 70 17.28 1.12 4.24
CA ASP A 70 18.26 0.84 5.29
C ASP A 70 17.72 -0.27 6.22
N PRO A 71 18.22 -1.50 6.07
CA PRO A 71 17.76 -2.63 6.88
C PRO A 71 18.07 -2.49 8.38
N THR A 72 18.92 -1.54 8.79
CA THR A 72 19.26 -1.30 10.19
C THR A 72 18.21 -0.51 10.95
N THR A 73 17.38 0.27 10.24
CA THR A 73 16.33 1.12 10.83
C THR A 73 15.12 0.32 11.32
N VAL A 74 14.97 -0.92 10.88
CA VAL A 74 13.84 -1.78 11.25
C VAL A 74 14.30 -3.10 11.84
N PRO A 75 13.50 -3.73 12.73
CA PRO A 75 13.80 -5.07 13.24
C PRO A 75 13.93 -6.09 12.11
N ARG A 76 14.79 -7.09 12.33
CA ARG A 76 15.00 -8.18 11.36
C ARG A 76 13.69 -8.89 10.96
N PHE A 77 12.77 -9.07 11.91
CA PHE A 77 11.52 -9.79 11.73
C PHE A 77 10.33 -8.85 11.70
N PHE A 78 9.44 -9.07 10.74
CA PHE A 78 8.20 -8.30 10.60
C PHE A 78 7.33 -8.30 11.86
N GLY A 79 7.27 -9.43 12.59
CA GLY A 79 6.51 -9.52 13.84
C GLY A 79 6.97 -8.52 14.88
N SER A 80 8.28 -8.35 15.03
CA SER A 80 8.85 -7.36 15.96
C SER A 80 8.52 -5.92 15.53
N PHE A 81 8.57 -5.61 14.23
CA PHE A 81 8.16 -4.31 13.73
C PHE A 81 6.66 -4.06 13.97
N ARG A 82 5.81 -5.07 13.72
CA ARG A 82 4.38 -4.99 14.03
C ARG A 82 4.16 -4.65 15.50
N ASP A 83 4.86 -5.30 16.41
CA ASP A 83 4.72 -5.09 17.86
C ASP A 83 5.24 -3.70 18.31
N MET A 84 6.13 -3.08 17.52
CA MET A 84 6.54 -1.67 17.72
C MET A 84 5.39 -0.69 17.38
N VAL A 85 4.74 -0.86 16.23
CA VAL A 85 3.78 0.13 15.71
C VAL A 85 2.32 -0.22 16.01
N MET A 86 2.03 -1.44 16.46
CA MET A 86 0.68 -1.91 16.77
C MET A 86 0.62 -2.59 18.14
N ARG A 87 -0.57 -2.58 18.74
CA ARG A 87 -0.90 -3.29 19.96
C ARG A 87 -1.95 -4.36 19.71
N LYS A 88 -1.70 -5.57 20.17
CA LYS A 88 -2.65 -6.68 20.10
C LYS A 88 -3.77 -6.48 21.14
N VAL A 89 -5.02 -6.51 20.68
CA VAL A 89 -6.21 -6.40 21.55
C VAL A 89 -6.88 -7.75 21.75
N THR A 90 -7.00 -8.54 20.68
CA THR A 90 -7.47 -9.92 20.72
C THR A 90 -6.56 -10.80 19.84
N GLN A 91 -6.83 -12.10 19.80
CA GLN A 91 -6.06 -13.01 18.93
C GLN A 91 -6.03 -12.55 17.45
N PHE A 92 -7.09 -11.89 16.98
CA PHE A 92 -7.22 -11.47 15.57
C PHE A 92 -7.25 -9.96 15.38
N ARG A 93 -7.28 -9.15 16.45
CA ARG A 93 -7.43 -7.69 16.36
C ARG A 93 -6.20 -6.98 16.87
N TRP A 94 -5.66 -6.14 16.01
CA TRP A 94 -4.57 -5.22 16.29
C TRP A 94 -5.04 -3.79 16.10
N ILE A 95 -4.55 -2.88 16.92
CA ILE A 95 -4.78 -1.44 16.79
C ILE A 95 -3.46 -0.71 16.68
N VAL A 96 -3.46 0.39 15.93
CA VAL A 96 -2.30 1.25 15.76
C VAL A 96 -1.99 1.95 17.08
N LYS A 97 -0.72 2.00 17.45
CA LYS A 97 -0.28 2.75 18.62
C LYS A 97 -0.24 4.25 18.33
N PRO A 98 -0.45 5.14 19.32
CA PRO A 98 -0.39 6.59 19.11
C PRO A 98 0.94 7.07 18.51
N GLU A 99 2.06 6.48 18.94
CA GLU A 99 3.41 6.80 18.50
C GLU A 99 3.80 6.19 17.13
N ALA A 100 2.92 5.43 16.50
CA ALA A 100 3.24 4.71 15.27
C ALA A 100 3.62 5.64 14.10
N THR A 101 3.06 6.84 14.03
CA THR A 101 3.37 7.81 12.97
C THR A 101 4.81 8.27 13.06
N ASP A 102 5.27 8.62 14.25
CA ASP A 102 6.66 9.07 14.48
C ASP A 102 7.66 7.93 14.25
N LEU A 103 7.31 6.71 14.66
CA LEU A 103 8.12 5.53 14.40
C LEU A 103 8.25 5.24 12.90
N VAL A 104 7.15 5.35 12.15
CA VAL A 104 7.16 5.18 10.68
C VAL A 104 8.01 6.27 10.01
N PHE A 105 7.87 7.51 10.45
CA PHE A 105 8.68 8.61 9.94
C PHE A 105 10.18 8.33 10.16
N ASN A 106 10.56 7.91 11.36
CA ASN A 106 11.95 7.65 11.71
C ASN A 106 12.56 6.49 10.93
N VAL A 107 11.84 5.37 10.73
CA VAL A 107 12.37 4.22 10.00
C VAL A 107 12.47 4.44 8.49
N LEU A 108 11.78 5.43 7.95
CA LEU A 108 11.85 5.79 6.54
C LEU A 108 12.95 6.83 6.24
N GLN A 109 13.71 7.29 7.23
CA GLN A 109 14.83 8.21 6.99
C GLN A 109 16.00 7.46 6.30
N PRO A 110 16.74 8.16 5.41
CA PRO A 110 16.56 9.55 4.98
C PRO A 110 15.44 9.69 3.93
N ALA A 111 14.38 10.42 4.27
CA ALA A 111 13.27 10.68 3.35
C ALA A 111 13.06 12.19 3.17
N ILE A 112 12.83 12.60 1.93
CA ILE A 112 12.46 13.96 1.57
C ILE A 112 10.97 13.95 1.21
N ARG A 113 10.21 14.85 1.79
CA ARG A 113 8.78 15.00 1.52
C ARG A 113 8.50 16.39 0.96
N PHE A 114 7.79 16.41 -0.15
CA PHE A 114 7.24 17.63 -0.74
C PHE A 114 5.72 17.57 -0.65
N THR A 115 5.10 18.62 -0.13
CA THR A 115 3.63 18.73 -0.15
C THR A 115 3.18 19.46 -1.43
N LYS A 116 1.90 19.29 -1.79
CA LYS A 116 1.35 20.00 -2.96
C LYS A 116 1.41 21.51 -2.79
N GLU A 117 1.15 21.97 -1.57
CA GLU A 117 1.14 23.37 -1.20
C GLU A 117 2.53 24.01 -1.32
N GLU A 118 3.60 23.24 -1.10
CA GLU A 118 5.00 23.70 -1.22
C GLU A 118 5.49 23.73 -2.67
N CYS A 119 4.95 22.87 -3.52
CA CYS A 119 5.49 22.64 -4.86
C CYS A 119 4.63 23.19 -6.00
N LEU A 120 3.33 23.41 -5.76
CA LEU A 120 2.38 23.73 -6.82
C LEU A 120 1.50 24.91 -6.41
N ASP A 121 1.48 25.93 -7.27
CA ASP A 121 0.52 27.02 -7.21
C ASP A 121 -0.77 26.56 -7.93
N LEU A 122 -1.58 25.77 -7.25
CA LEU A 122 -2.83 25.24 -7.78
C LEU A 122 -4.02 26.02 -7.24
N PRO A 123 -5.06 26.26 -8.04
CA PRO A 123 -6.30 26.83 -7.56
C PRO A 123 -6.96 25.90 -6.52
N ASP A 124 -7.76 26.50 -5.65
CA ASP A 124 -8.50 25.78 -4.61
C ASP A 124 -9.32 24.64 -5.20
N MET A 125 -9.29 23.49 -4.51
CA MET A 125 -10.01 22.30 -4.94
C MET A 125 -11.51 22.46 -4.71
N THR A 126 -12.29 22.46 -5.78
CA THR A 126 -13.76 22.55 -5.72
C THR A 126 -14.39 21.18 -5.89
N TYR A 127 -15.13 20.73 -4.89
CA TYR A 127 -15.90 19.48 -4.97
C TYR A 127 -17.30 19.73 -5.52
N VAL A 128 -17.58 19.22 -6.71
CA VAL A 128 -18.90 19.32 -7.35
C VAL A 128 -19.58 17.94 -7.33
N LYS A 129 -20.73 17.85 -6.66
CA LYS A 129 -21.57 16.64 -6.69
C LYS A 129 -22.49 16.71 -7.91
N ARG A 130 -22.29 15.83 -8.86
CA ARG A 130 -23.21 15.61 -9.98
C ARG A 130 -24.09 14.40 -9.68
N LYS A 131 -25.41 14.62 -9.62
CA LYS A 131 -26.35 13.51 -9.50
C LYS A 131 -26.70 13.03 -10.92
N VAL A 132 -26.58 11.72 -11.14
CA VAL A 132 -26.95 11.07 -12.39
C VAL A 132 -28.07 10.07 -12.06
N GLU A 133 -29.14 10.15 -12.82
CA GLU A 133 -30.24 9.18 -12.70
C GLU A 133 -29.90 7.92 -13.48
N LEU A 134 -30.08 6.78 -12.81
CA LEU A 134 -29.89 5.49 -13.46
C LEU A 134 -31.06 5.22 -14.44
N THR A 135 -30.76 4.64 -15.57
CA THR A 135 -31.81 4.11 -16.46
C THR A 135 -32.63 3.04 -15.75
N ARG A 136 -33.86 2.79 -16.20
CA ARG A 136 -34.74 1.75 -15.60
C ARG A 136 -34.05 0.38 -15.53
N GLN A 137 -33.28 0.05 -16.56
CA GLN A 137 -32.53 -1.21 -16.61
C GLN A 137 -31.38 -1.24 -15.59
N GLN A 138 -30.59 -0.18 -15.49
CA GLN A 138 -29.53 -0.06 -14.49
C GLN A 138 -30.09 -0.11 -13.08
N GLN A 139 -31.19 0.60 -12.80
CA GLN A 139 -31.86 0.59 -11.51
C GLN A 139 -32.35 -0.82 -11.12
N LYS A 140 -32.88 -1.58 -12.08
CA LYS A 140 -33.27 -2.97 -11.87
C LYS A 140 -32.08 -3.85 -11.46
N TYR A 141 -30.96 -3.75 -12.18
CA TYR A 141 -29.74 -4.51 -11.85
C TYR A 141 -29.12 -4.09 -10.52
N TYR A 142 -29.07 -2.79 -10.25
CA TYR A 142 -28.59 -2.26 -8.98
C TYR A 142 -29.39 -2.83 -7.81
N ASN A 143 -30.71 -2.78 -7.89
CA ASN A 143 -31.61 -3.30 -6.85
C ASN A 143 -31.47 -4.82 -6.66
N LEU A 144 -31.30 -5.58 -7.76
CA LEU A 144 -31.04 -7.02 -7.68
C LEU A 144 -29.73 -7.35 -6.97
N LEU A 145 -28.66 -6.63 -7.30
CA LEU A 145 -27.34 -6.81 -6.65
C LEU A 145 -27.40 -6.42 -5.17
N LYS A 146 -28.04 -5.30 -4.86
CA LYS A 146 -28.24 -4.83 -3.48
C LYS A 146 -29.06 -5.84 -2.65
N LYS A 147 -30.14 -6.41 -3.22
CA LYS A 147 -30.97 -7.42 -2.56
C LYS A 147 -30.18 -8.71 -2.29
N LYS A 148 -29.41 -9.19 -3.27
CA LYS A 148 -28.53 -10.37 -3.09
C LYS A 148 -27.48 -10.15 -2.01
N LEU A 149 -26.87 -8.97 -1.97
CA LEU A 149 -25.89 -8.60 -0.93
C LEU A 149 -26.55 -8.60 0.44
N THR A 150 -27.72 -7.99 0.58
CA THR A 150 -28.47 -7.92 1.84
C THR A 150 -28.96 -9.32 2.31
N MET A 151 -29.48 -10.14 1.42
CA MET A 151 -29.89 -11.51 1.74
C MET A 151 -28.70 -12.38 2.17
N LYS A 152 -27.57 -12.23 1.52
CA LYS A 152 -26.36 -12.98 1.89
C LYS A 152 -25.80 -12.59 3.26
N ILE A 153 -25.92 -11.32 3.65
CA ILE A 153 -25.47 -10.83 4.97
C ILE A 153 -26.34 -11.41 6.10
N HIS A 154 -27.62 -11.68 5.86
CA HIS A 154 -28.50 -12.26 6.85
C HIS A 154 -28.44 -13.80 6.95
N GLU A 155 -27.93 -14.45 5.93
CA GLU A 155 -27.75 -15.92 5.88
C GLU A 155 -26.32 -16.32 6.20
N ASP A 156 -25.76 -16.00 7.26
CA ASP A 156 -24.43 -16.33 7.86
C ASP A 156 -23.37 -17.10 6.99
N GLU A 157 -23.62 -17.41 5.74
CA GLU A 157 -22.79 -18.22 4.84
C GLU A 157 -22.01 -17.47 3.78
N VAL A 158 -21.87 -16.15 3.86
CA VAL A 158 -21.12 -15.42 2.84
C VAL A 158 -19.68 -15.25 3.22
N SER A 159 -18.77 -15.84 2.44
CA SER A 159 -17.37 -15.48 2.52
C SER A 159 -17.22 -13.97 2.26
N ALA A 160 -16.42 -13.28 3.08
CA ALA A 160 -16.14 -11.84 2.93
C ALA A 160 -15.69 -11.46 1.50
N VAL A 161 -15.07 -12.40 0.77
CA VAL A 161 -14.66 -12.29 -0.63
C VAL A 161 -15.85 -12.04 -1.56
N ASN A 162 -16.99 -12.74 -1.36
CA ASN A 162 -18.17 -12.56 -2.21
C ASN A 162 -18.88 -11.21 -1.96
N ALA A 163 -18.93 -10.75 -0.71
CA ALA A 163 -19.47 -9.44 -0.37
C ALA A 163 -18.63 -8.29 -0.97
N ALA A 164 -17.31 -8.38 -0.91
CA ALA A 164 -16.42 -7.39 -1.49
C ALA A 164 -16.55 -7.31 -3.02
N VAL A 165 -16.67 -8.45 -3.69
CA VAL A 165 -16.87 -8.50 -5.16
C VAL A 165 -18.21 -7.89 -5.56
N VAL A 166 -19.27 -8.10 -4.80
CA VAL A 166 -20.60 -7.49 -5.08
C VAL A 166 -20.53 -5.97 -4.84
N MET A 167 -19.86 -5.51 -3.77
CA MET A 167 -19.67 -4.08 -3.51
C MET A 167 -18.92 -3.39 -4.67
N ASN A 168 -17.83 -3.96 -5.15
CA ASN A 168 -17.08 -3.41 -6.28
C ASN A 168 -17.88 -3.36 -7.59
N LYS A 169 -18.93 -4.18 -7.73
CA LYS A 169 -19.82 -4.14 -8.89
C LYS A 169 -20.95 -3.13 -8.76
N LEU A 170 -21.18 -2.57 -7.56
CA LEU A 170 -22.16 -1.53 -7.30
C LEU A 170 -21.58 -0.11 -7.40
N LEU A 171 -20.25 0.02 -7.35
CA LEU A 171 -19.49 1.24 -7.60
C LEU A 171 -19.26 1.43 -9.09
#